data_8371cf310c99ec699569537ab7652b7f
#
_entry.id   8371cf310c99ec699569537ab7652b7f
#
_cell.length_a   1.000
_cell.length_b   1.000
_cell.length_c   1.000
_cell.angle_alpha   90.00
_cell.angle_beta   90.00
_cell.angle_gamma   90.00
#
_symmetry.space_group_name_H-M   'P 1'
#
loop_
_entity.id
_entity.type
_entity.pdbx_description
1 polymer ?
#
loop_
_entity_poly.entity_id
_entity_poly.type
_entity_poly.pdbx_seq_one_letter_code
_entity_poly.pdbx_strand_id
1 'polypeptide(L)'
;IVTSASSFEEAVSCLKNNTYDAAILDIMGVRGYDLLEATHALGIPTLMLTAHALSPDNLKKSIERGADAYIPKDKMVDISMYVEDVLMSRPNKRKNNFKWYAGMMPFFDKFFGEGWKDPEKEFWDEFDKKHVE
;
A
#
# COMPACT_ATOMS: atom_id res chain seq x y z
N ILE A 1 -10.24 -6.44 16.05
CA ILE A 1 -9.18 -7.23 16.70
C ILE A 1 -7.93 -7.15 15.87
N VAL A 2 -6.82 -6.82 16.50
CA VAL A 2 -5.55 -6.67 15.82
C VAL A 2 -4.60 -7.79 16.22
N THR A 3 -4.00 -8.43 15.23
CA THR A 3 -2.97 -9.43 15.44
C THR A 3 -1.65 -8.85 14.93
N SER A 4 -0.61 -8.91 15.77
CA SER A 4 0.70 -8.39 15.39
C SER A 4 1.69 -9.55 15.21
N ALA A 5 2.63 -9.36 14.27
CA ALA A 5 3.70 -10.32 14.06
C ALA A 5 5.01 -9.57 13.96
N SER A 6 6.04 -10.05 14.62
CA SER A 6 7.33 -9.37 14.65
C SER A 6 8.41 -10.11 13.85
N SER A 7 8.06 -11.21 13.20
CA SER A 7 8.99 -11.91 12.32
C SER A 7 8.23 -12.41 11.09
N PHE A 8 9.00 -12.70 10.05
CA PHE A 8 8.41 -13.22 8.82
C PHE A 8 7.71 -14.55 9.08
N GLU A 9 8.37 -15.43 9.83
CA GLU A 9 7.82 -16.75 10.14
C GLU A 9 6.53 -16.65 10.93
N GLU A 10 6.50 -15.75 11.90
CA GLU A 10 5.30 -15.53 12.68
C GLU A 10 4.16 -14.99 11.80
N ALA A 11 4.48 -14.04 10.91
CA ALA A 11 3.48 -13.48 10.03
C ALA A 11 2.91 -14.54 9.10
N VAL A 12 3.77 -15.37 8.52
CA VAL A 12 3.33 -16.45 7.63
C VAL A 12 2.44 -17.44 8.37
N SER A 13 2.81 -17.76 9.62
CA SER A 13 2.01 -18.65 10.45
C SER A 13 0.62 -18.06 10.69
N CYS A 14 0.55 -16.76 10.99
CA CYS A 14 -0.74 -16.10 11.18
C CYS A 14 -1.58 -16.19 9.92
N LEU A 15 -0.98 -15.94 8.75
CA LEU A 15 -1.71 -15.98 7.49
C LEU A 15 -2.22 -17.37 7.14
N LYS A 16 -1.49 -18.40 7.56
CA LYS A 16 -1.91 -19.78 7.30
C LYS A 16 -3.07 -20.21 8.20
N ASN A 17 -3.10 -19.69 9.40
CA ASN A 17 -4.01 -20.23 10.42
C ASN A 17 -5.26 -19.37 10.65
N ASN A 18 -5.32 -18.18 10.08
CA ASN A 18 -6.42 -17.25 10.31
C ASN A 18 -6.79 -16.53 9.04
N THR A 19 -7.97 -15.89 9.06
CA THR A 19 -8.37 -14.99 7.99
C THR A 19 -8.37 -13.57 8.55
N TYR A 20 -8.04 -12.62 7.67
CA TYR A 20 -7.95 -11.22 8.07
C TYR A 20 -8.67 -10.34 7.05
N ASP A 21 -9.23 -9.25 7.53
CA ASP A 21 -9.92 -8.28 6.67
C ASP A 21 -8.93 -7.35 5.98
N ALA A 22 -7.80 -7.10 6.60
CA ALA A 22 -6.77 -6.23 6.04
C ALA A 22 -5.43 -6.53 6.69
N ALA A 23 -4.36 -6.17 6.00
CA ALA A 23 -3.00 -6.28 6.53
C ALA A 23 -2.30 -4.93 6.41
N ILE A 24 -1.48 -4.61 7.40
CA ILE A 24 -0.64 -3.41 7.37
C ILE A 24 0.79 -3.90 7.50
N LEU A 25 1.61 -3.61 6.50
CA LEU A 25 2.97 -4.12 6.42
C LEU A 25 3.97 -2.98 6.40
N ASP A 26 5.08 -3.16 7.12
CA ASP A 26 6.19 -2.22 7.10
C ASP A 26 7.17 -2.70 6.02
N ILE A 27 7.48 -1.84 5.05
CA ILE A 27 8.36 -2.21 3.93
C ILE A 27 9.71 -2.70 4.41
N MET A 28 10.28 -2.00 5.37
CA MET A 28 11.62 -2.33 5.88
C MET A 28 11.59 -3.28 7.07
N GLY A 29 10.41 -3.77 7.41
CA GLY A 29 10.23 -4.64 8.57
C GLY A 29 10.51 -6.09 8.23
N VAL A 30 9.54 -6.94 8.46
CA VAL A 30 9.70 -8.39 8.36
C VAL A 30 9.50 -8.87 6.91
N ARG A 31 10.40 -8.48 6.03
CA ARG A 31 10.33 -8.84 4.60
C ARG A 31 9.00 -8.38 4.00
N GLY A 32 8.78 -7.06 4.08
CA GLY A 32 7.50 -6.47 3.73
C GLY A 32 6.99 -6.82 2.34
N TYR A 33 7.88 -6.82 1.32
CA TYR A 33 7.44 -7.14 -0.03
C TYR A 33 7.08 -8.61 -0.21
N ASP A 34 7.79 -9.49 0.49
CA ASP A 34 7.44 -10.92 0.44
C ASP A 34 6.09 -11.18 1.08
N LEU A 35 5.81 -10.50 2.19
CA LEU A 35 4.52 -10.60 2.84
C LEU A 35 3.42 -9.97 2.00
N LEU A 36 3.73 -8.89 1.28
CA LEU A 36 2.77 -8.28 0.37
C LEU A 36 2.33 -9.25 -0.70
N GLU A 37 3.27 -9.99 -1.27
CA GLU A 37 2.93 -10.99 -2.27
C GLU A 37 2.03 -12.08 -1.67
N ALA A 38 2.31 -12.47 -0.44
CA ALA A 38 1.50 -13.48 0.22
C ALA A 38 0.09 -12.99 0.51
N THR A 39 -0.06 -11.78 1.05
CA THR A 39 -1.40 -11.25 1.33
C THR A 39 -2.17 -10.99 0.07
N HIS A 40 -1.49 -10.51 -0.97
CA HIS A 40 -2.15 -10.29 -2.26
C HIS A 40 -2.68 -11.61 -2.84
N ALA A 41 -1.87 -12.67 -2.77
CA ALA A 41 -2.29 -13.97 -3.26
C ALA A 41 -3.49 -14.53 -2.50
N LEU A 42 -3.61 -14.17 -1.23
CA LEU A 42 -4.73 -14.60 -0.39
C LEU A 42 -5.95 -13.68 -0.52
N GLY A 43 -5.82 -12.60 -1.31
CA GLY A 43 -6.92 -11.66 -1.47
C GLY A 43 -7.14 -10.74 -0.30
N ILE A 44 -6.15 -10.59 0.56
CA ILE A 44 -6.24 -9.71 1.74
C ILE A 44 -5.82 -8.29 1.35
N PRO A 45 -6.70 -7.29 1.53
CA PRO A 45 -6.32 -5.89 1.27
C PRO A 45 -5.13 -5.49 2.12
N THR A 46 -4.13 -4.87 1.52
CA THR A 46 -2.87 -4.62 2.19
C THR A 46 -2.42 -3.18 2.02
N LEU A 47 -2.07 -2.55 3.15
CA LEU A 47 -1.47 -1.22 3.17
C LEU A 47 0.02 -1.36 3.49
N MET A 48 0.85 -0.67 2.72
CA MET A 48 2.28 -0.62 2.98
C MET A 48 2.61 0.65 3.74
N LEU A 49 3.30 0.51 4.86
CA LEU A 49 3.79 1.65 5.63
C LEU A 49 5.28 1.85 5.36
N THR A 50 5.72 3.09 5.30
CA THR A 50 7.10 3.37 5.03
C THR A 50 7.58 4.60 5.82
N ALA A 51 8.79 4.50 6.36
CA ALA A 51 9.48 5.64 6.95
C ALA A 51 10.77 5.88 6.20
N HIS A 52 11.61 4.84 6.11
CA HIS A 52 12.92 4.96 5.50
C HIS A 52 12.94 4.56 4.03
N ALA A 53 11.88 3.90 3.56
CA ALA A 53 11.81 3.44 2.18
C ALA A 53 10.87 4.29 1.33
N LEU A 54 10.67 5.55 1.73
CA LEU A 54 9.76 6.44 1.01
C LEU A 54 10.47 6.97 -0.24
N SER A 55 10.11 6.42 -1.39
CA SER A 55 10.69 6.81 -2.67
C SER A 55 9.70 6.50 -3.79
N PRO A 56 9.84 7.18 -4.96
CA PRO A 56 8.98 6.84 -6.09
C PRO A 56 9.13 5.39 -6.53
N ASP A 57 10.35 4.84 -6.45
CA ASP A 57 10.58 3.45 -6.84
C ASP A 57 9.85 2.48 -5.92
N ASN A 58 9.90 2.73 -4.62
CA ASN A 58 9.18 1.87 -3.68
C ASN A 58 7.68 2.03 -3.79
N LEU A 59 7.21 3.23 -4.09
CA LEU A 59 5.78 3.43 -4.35
C LEU A 59 5.34 2.61 -5.56
N LYS A 60 6.09 2.71 -6.65
CA LYS A 60 5.79 1.94 -7.85
C LYS A 60 5.83 0.45 -7.59
N LYS A 61 6.87 -0.01 -6.91
CA LYS A 61 7.03 -1.43 -6.60
C LYS A 61 5.88 -1.96 -5.75
N SER A 62 5.46 -1.18 -4.77
CA SER A 62 4.33 -1.57 -3.92
C SER A 62 3.05 -1.71 -4.73
N ILE A 63 2.80 -0.75 -5.63
CA ILE A 63 1.63 -0.80 -6.49
C ILE A 63 1.68 -2.02 -7.40
N GLU A 64 2.83 -2.25 -8.03
CA GLU A 64 2.98 -3.37 -8.97
C GLU A 64 2.83 -4.71 -8.30
N ARG A 65 3.19 -4.81 -7.02
CA ARG A 65 3.09 -6.07 -6.29
C ARG A 65 1.76 -6.26 -5.60
N GLY A 66 0.84 -5.33 -5.80
CA GLY A 66 -0.53 -5.51 -5.36
C GLY A 66 -0.93 -4.81 -4.08
N ALA A 67 -0.14 -3.84 -3.63
CA ALA A 67 -0.54 -3.07 -2.46
C ALA A 67 -1.80 -2.26 -2.78
N ASP A 68 -2.69 -2.19 -1.83
CA ASP A 68 -3.91 -1.40 -1.96
C ASP A 68 -3.70 0.03 -1.51
N ALA A 69 -2.66 0.28 -0.71
CA ALA A 69 -2.29 1.63 -0.30
C ALA A 69 -0.81 1.66 0.10
N TYR A 70 -0.22 2.85 0.09
CA TYR A 70 1.19 3.07 0.42
C TYR A 70 1.23 4.37 1.22
N ILE A 71 1.44 4.25 2.51
CA ILE A 71 1.24 5.35 3.44
C ILE A 71 2.53 5.64 4.21
N PRO A 72 2.99 6.90 4.22
CA PRO A 72 4.12 7.26 5.07
C PRO A 72 3.75 7.12 6.54
N LYS A 73 4.71 6.70 7.35
CA LYS A 73 4.46 6.56 8.78
C LYS A 73 4.04 7.88 9.43
N ASP A 74 4.44 9.01 8.84
CA ASP A 74 4.02 10.33 9.31
C ASP A 74 2.51 10.51 9.28
N LYS A 75 1.83 9.71 8.46
CA LYS A 75 0.37 9.79 8.33
C LYS A 75 -0.34 8.71 9.11
N MET A 76 0.35 8.02 10.02
CA MET A 76 -0.26 6.93 10.79
C MET A 76 -1.43 7.37 11.66
N VAL A 77 -1.46 8.64 12.03
CA VAL A 77 -2.60 9.16 12.81
C VAL A 77 -3.92 8.97 12.05
N ASP A 78 -3.86 8.94 10.73
CA ASP A 78 -5.06 8.77 9.90
C ASP A 78 -5.22 7.34 9.38
N ILE A 79 -4.50 6.39 9.96
CA ILE A 79 -4.46 5.01 9.43
C ILE A 79 -5.84 4.37 9.33
N SER A 80 -6.71 4.65 10.28
CA SER A 80 -8.05 4.04 10.26
C SER A 80 -8.84 4.50 9.05
N MET A 81 -8.67 5.76 8.64
CA MET A 81 -9.33 6.28 7.45
C MET A 81 -8.84 5.55 6.20
N TYR A 82 -7.53 5.32 6.11
CA TYR A 82 -6.97 4.62 4.96
C TYR A 82 -7.39 3.15 4.93
N VAL A 83 -7.45 2.51 6.09
CA VAL A 83 -7.94 1.14 6.18
C VAL A 83 -9.39 1.07 5.71
N GLU A 84 -10.21 2.00 6.16
CA GLU A 84 -11.61 2.06 5.73
C GLU A 84 -11.73 2.22 4.22
N ASP A 85 -10.95 3.14 3.65
CA ASP A 85 -10.99 3.36 2.20
C ASP A 85 -10.65 2.07 1.44
N VAL A 86 -9.65 1.35 1.91
CA VAL A 86 -9.24 0.11 1.26
C VAL A 86 -10.32 -0.95 1.37
N LEU A 87 -10.90 -1.10 2.55
CA LEU A 87 -11.96 -2.09 2.76
C LEU A 87 -13.19 -1.78 1.93
N MET A 88 -13.55 -0.49 1.83
CA MET A 88 -14.73 -0.08 1.07
C MET A 88 -14.53 -0.25 -0.43
N SER A 89 -13.30 -0.13 -0.92
CA SER A 89 -13.05 -0.24 -2.36
C SER A 89 -13.00 -1.70 -2.82
N ARG A 90 -12.76 -2.64 -1.93
CA ARG A 90 -12.62 -4.05 -2.31
C ARG A 90 -13.83 -4.65 -2.99
N PRO A 91 -15.05 -4.44 -2.49
CA PRO A 91 -16.23 -5.00 -3.16
C PRO A 91 -16.44 -4.44 -4.56
N ASN A 92 -15.92 -3.24 -4.83
CA ASN A 92 -16.07 -2.57 -6.11
C ASN A 92 -14.71 -2.41 -6.79
N LYS A 93 -14.05 -3.49 -7.04
CA LYS A 93 -12.69 -3.47 -7.58
C LYS A 93 -12.54 -2.62 -8.84
N ARG A 94 -13.53 -2.64 -9.70
CA ARG A 94 -13.44 -1.91 -10.96
C ARG A 94 -13.40 -0.40 -10.78
N LYS A 95 -13.82 0.09 -9.65
CA LYS A 95 -13.80 1.52 -9.39
C LYS A 95 -12.45 2.01 -8.95
N ASN A 96 -11.60 1.11 -8.49
CA ASN A 96 -10.25 1.48 -8.09
C ASN A 96 -10.25 2.69 -7.20
N ASN A 97 -11.01 2.65 -6.14
CA ASN A 97 -11.15 3.83 -5.30
C ASN A 97 -9.87 4.10 -4.55
N PHE A 98 -8.83 4.48 -5.29
CA PHE A 98 -7.57 4.86 -4.70
C PHE A 98 -7.69 6.29 -4.16
N LYS A 99 -8.65 6.49 -3.26
CA LYS A 99 -8.80 7.77 -2.60
C LYS A 99 -7.53 8.15 -1.86
N TRP A 100 -6.85 7.13 -1.30
CA TRP A 100 -5.60 7.36 -0.62
C TRP A 100 -4.58 8.01 -1.56
N TYR A 101 -4.54 7.54 -2.80
CA TYR A 101 -3.57 8.04 -3.77
C TYR A 101 -3.87 9.50 -4.10
N ALA A 102 -5.10 9.81 -4.43
CA ALA A 102 -5.49 11.20 -4.71
C ALA A 102 -5.23 12.10 -3.51
N GLY A 103 -5.54 11.63 -2.31
CA GLY A 103 -5.30 12.39 -1.10
C GLY A 103 -3.84 12.55 -0.75
N MET A 104 -3.00 11.60 -1.16
CA MET A 104 -1.57 11.65 -0.87
C MET A 104 -0.76 12.36 -1.94
N MET A 105 -1.34 12.62 -3.11
CA MET A 105 -0.59 13.23 -4.20
C MET A 105 0.10 14.53 -3.83
N PRO A 106 -0.55 15.47 -3.14
CA PRO A 106 0.16 16.69 -2.74
C PRO A 106 1.37 16.40 -1.86
N PHE A 107 1.26 15.40 -0.98
CA PHE A 107 2.38 15.01 -0.13
C PHE A 107 3.53 14.43 -0.97
N PHE A 108 3.20 13.53 -1.90
CA PHE A 108 4.22 12.92 -2.74
C PHE A 108 4.90 13.95 -3.62
N ASP A 109 4.12 14.87 -4.21
CA ASP A 109 4.69 15.92 -5.06
C ASP A 109 5.67 16.78 -4.27
N LYS A 110 5.32 17.11 -3.05
CA LYS A 110 6.17 17.93 -2.21
C LYS A 110 7.41 17.17 -1.73
N PHE A 111 7.23 15.91 -1.31
CA PHE A 111 8.30 15.13 -0.73
C PHE A 111 9.30 14.66 -1.79
N PHE A 112 8.80 14.17 -2.91
CA PHE A 112 9.64 13.62 -3.98
C PHE A 112 10.21 14.71 -4.90
N GLY A 113 9.56 15.86 -4.95
CA GLY A 113 10.01 16.97 -5.78
C GLY A 113 9.39 16.95 -7.16
N GLU A 114 9.54 18.08 -7.85
CA GLU A 114 8.98 18.27 -9.18
C GLU A 114 9.57 17.24 -10.16
N GLY A 115 8.70 16.71 -11.02
CA GLY A 115 9.16 15.77 -12.05
C GLY A 115 9.48 14.37 -11.54
N TRP A 116 9.04 14.04 -10.34
CA TRP A 116 9.36 12.73 -9.79
C TRP A 116 8.79 11.56 -10.58
N LYS A 117 7.75 11.79 -11.38
CA LYS A 117 7.15 10.75 -12.21
C LYS A 117 7.86 10.56 -13.55
N ASP A 118 8.70 11.51 -13.94
CA ASP A 118 9.28 11.52 -15.28
C ASP A 118 10.12 10.28 -15.61
N PRO A 119 10.96 9.76 -14.72
CA PRO A 119 11.73 8.56 -15.05
C PRO A 119 10.88 7.36 -15.42
N GLU A 120 9.66 7.29 -14.91
CA GLU A 120 8.73 6.21 -15.19
C GLU A 120 7.41 6.76 -15.71
N LYS A 121 7.50 7.72 -16.61
CA LYS A 121 6.35 8.45 -17.09
C LYS A 121 5.26 7.54 -17.63
N GLU A 122 5.63 6.52 -18.37
CA GLU A 122 4.67 5.60 -18.97
C GLU A 122 3.83 4.91 -17.89
N PHE A 123 4.49 4.43 -16.85
CA PHE A 123 3.80 3.77 -15.76
C PHE A 123 2.83 4.73 -15.07
N TRP A 124 3.31 5.94 -14.75
CA TRP A 124 2.49 6.88 -14.00
C TRP A 124 1.33 7.45 -14.81
N ASP A 125 1.54 7.68 -16.10
CA ASP A 125 0.45 8.13 -16.96
C ASP A 125 -0.66 7.09 -17.01
N GLU A 126 -0.29 5.83 -17.13
CA GLU A 126 -1.24 4.75 -17.17
C GLU A 126 -1.98 4.62 -15.84
N PHE A 127 -1.23 4.68 -14.74
CA PHE A 127 -1.80 4.56 -13.42
C PHE A 127 -2.76 5.72 -13.12
N ASP A 128 -2.34 6.96 -13.42
CA ASP A 128 -3.18 8.13 -13.19
C ASP A 128 -4.47 8.04 -13.99
N LYS A 129 -4.38 7.57 -15.22
CA LYS A 129 -5.54 7.41 -16.07
C LYS A 129 -6.57 6.47 -15.48
N LYS A 130 -6.10 5.40 -14.84
CA LYS A 130 -6.99 4.39 -14.28
C LYS A 130 -7.58 4.78 -12.94
N HIS A 131 -6.84 5.56 -12.16
CA HIS A 131 -7.16 5.69 -10.74
C HIS A 131 -7.44 7.11 -10.27
N VAL A 132 -7.18 8.12 -11.08
CA VAL A 132 -7.35 9.51 -10.66
C VAL A 132 -8.45 10.23 -11.42
N GLU A 133 -8.80 9.75 -12.56
CA GLU A 133 -9.91 10.34 -13.33
C GLU A 133 -11.24 10.19 -12.66
#